data_90b36ddf65e4f50bdab0efac6b8c51e9
#
_entry.id   90b36ddf65e4f50bdab0efac6b8c51e9
#
_cell.length_a   1.000
_cell.length_b   1.000
_cell.length_c   1.000
_cell.angle_alpha   90.00
_cell.angle_beta   90.00
_cell.angle_gamma   90.00
#
_symmetry.space_group_name_H-M   'P 1'
#
loop_
_entity.id
_entity.type
_entity.pdbx_description
1 polymer ?
#
loop_
_entity_poly.entity_id
_entity_poly.type
_entity_poly.pdbx_seq_one_letter_code
_entity_poly.pdbx_strand_id
1 'polypeptide(L)'
;MVHPYESLPERSFWRTAVAERAAPAITDLWTPAFALDPDEPVLTAGSCFARHLGPALLLDGMNWYEAEPAPPGLTADEREARGYGRFSFRTGNIYTAATLRQWLGWAFEESAPPDEVWEEDGRFHDPYRPSLEPGGHATPGAVRDARQRTLAAIRTAVSSAGCLIFTLGLTETWTDTVSGTVHPVCPGTVRGSFDAGRHVFRNATVAEVHRDLTEAVALARRANPALKILLTVSPVPLTATATGAHALVATTYSKSVLRAAAGQLAQELGHVDYFPSYEIITGHPFQGAFYEPNRRTVSEDGVAFVMRHFFEALHGRDRPNRPDVPRTARPDTGEEQWCDDAVLDYYNHGPVPPAR
;
A
#
# COMPACT_ATOMS: atom_id res chain seq x y z
N MET A 1 -20.80 -34.67 25.45
CA MET A 1 -19.59 -34.06 24.90
C MET A 1 -19.97 -32.64 24.48
N VAL A 2 -19.28 -31.64 25.05
CA VAL A 2 -19.45 -30.24 24.68
C VAL A 2 -18.78 -30.05 23.32
N HIS A 3 -19.46 -29.54 22.30
CA HIS A 3 -18.87 -29.28 21.00
C HIS A 3 -18.18 -27.91 21.00
N PRO A 4 -17.19 -27.65 20.10
CA PRO A 4 -16.37 -26.44 20.13
C PRO A 4 -17.14 -25.12 20.10
N TYR A 5 -18.30 -25.06 19.44
CA TYR A 5 -19.09 -23.83 19.31
C TYR A 5 -19.79 -23.37 20.60
N GLU A 6 -19.92 -24.24 21.64
CA GLU A 6 -20.57 -23.86 22.90
C GLU A 6 -19.75 -22.86 23.73
N SER A 7 -18.43 -22.80 23.54
CA SER A 7 -17.51 -21.94 24.28
C SER A 7 -17.00 -20.74 23.48
N LEU A 8 -17.46 -20.54 22.24
CA LEU A 8 -17.01 -19.43 21.42
C LEU A 8 -17.60 -18.10 21.91
N PRO A 9 -16.83 -17.00 21.81
CA PRO A 9 -17.32 -15.66 22.12
C PRO A 9 -18.37 -15.20 21.10
N GLU A 10 -19.21 -14.21 21.47
CA GLU A 10 -20.27 -13.66 20.62
C GLU A 10 -19.78 -13.19 19.24
N ARG A 11 -18.56 -12.66 19.17
CA ARG A 11 -17.92 -12.22 17.90
C ARG A 11 -17.71 -13.34 16.88
N SER A 12 -17.80 -14.60 17.29
CA SER A 12 -17.68 -15.76 16.40
C SER A 12 -18.99 -16.14 15.70
N PHE A 13 -20.11 -15.53 16.08
CA PHE A 13 -21.42 -15.81 15.52
C PHE A 13 -21.93 -14.62 14.73
N TRP A 14 -22.27 -14.85 13.44
CA TRP A 14 -22.74 -13.80 12.53
C TRP A 14 -23.91 -12.98 13.10
N ARG A 15 -24.86 -13.64 13.75
CA ARG A 15 -26.05 -12.99 14.32
C ARG A 15 -25.66 -11.90 15.33
N THR A 16 -24.90 -12.26 16.35
CA THR A 16 -24.52 -11.36 17.45
C THR A 16 -23.39 -10.42 17.10
N ALA A 17 -22.48 -10.83 16.21
CA ALA A 17 -21.34 -10.03 15.79
C ALA A 17 -21.71 -8.98 14.73
N VAL A 18 -22.69 -9.28 13.86
CA VAL A 18 -22.98 -8.47 12.68
C VAL A 18 -24.46 -8.14 12.54
N ALA A 19 -25.35 -9.16 12.45
CA ALA A 19 -26.73 -8.95 12.03
C ALA A 19 -27.56 -8.13 13.02
N GLU A 20 -27.32 -8.27 14.32
CA GLU A 20 -28.02 -7.56 15.40
C GLU A 20 -27.34 -6.22 15.77
N ARG A 21 -26.29 -5.81 15.05
CA ARG A 21 -25.54 -4.56 15.32
C ARG A 21 -25.79 -3.52 14.24
N ALA A 22 -25.88 -2.25 14.67
CA ALA A 22 -25.73 -1.17 13.71
C ALA A 22 -24.29 -1.16 13.15
N ALA A 23 -24.11 -0.83 11.87
CA ALA A 23 -22.81 -0.89 11.22
C ALA A 23 -21.67 -0.21 12.00
N PRO A 24 -21.83 1.02 12.59
CA PRO A 24 -20.76 1.65 13.39
C PRO A 24 -20.46 0.93 14.72
N ALA A 25 -21.34 0.04 15.18
CA ALA A 25 -21.19 -0.75 16.41
C ALA A 25 -20.56 -2.13 16.16
N ILE A 26 -20.25 -2.49 14.94
CA ILE A 26 -19.47 -3.69 14.60
C ILE A 26 -18.01 -3.42 15.00
N THR A 27 -17.53 -4.14 16.01
CA THR A 27 -16.24 -3.96 16.65
C THR A 27 -15.54 -5.30 16.82
N ASP A 28 -14.32 -5.32 17.38
CA ASP A 28 -13.55 -6.53 17.63
C ASP A 28 -13.23 -7.33 16.35
N LEU A 29 -13.03 -6.58 15.23
CA LEU A 29 -12.75 -7.15 13.92
C LEU A 29 -11.32 -7.67 13.80
N TRP A 30 -10.43 -7.26 14.69
CA TRP A 30 -9.03 -7.67 14.72
C TRP A 30 -8.55 -7.88 16.14
N THR A 31 -7.76 -8.91 16.34
CA THR A 31 -6.99 -9.16 17.57
C THR A 31 -5.54 -9.31 17.14
N PRO A 32 -4.65 -8.36 17.48
CA PRO A 32 -3.25 -8.41 17.06
C PRO A 32 -2.56 -9.70 17.51
N ALA A 33 -1.83 -10.34 16.59
CA ALA A 33 -1.02 -11.53 16.89
C ALA A 33 0.23 -11.18 17.71
N PHE A 34 0.64 -9.91 17.68
CA PHE A 34 1.78 -9.39 18.43
C PHE A 34 1.53 -7.93 18.85
N ALA A 35 2.16 -7.51 19.94
CA ALA A 35 2.17 -6.12 20.36
C ALA A 35 3.06 -5.27 19.44
N LEU A 36 2.68 -4.02 19.20
CA LEU A 36 3.55 -2.98 18.65
C LEU A 36 3.96 -2.04 19.77
N ASP A 37 5.26 -1.92 19.98
CA ASP A 37 5.80 -0.99 20.95
C ASP A 37 5.75 0.43 20.37
N PRO A 38 5.16 1.42 21.04
CA PRO A 38 5.10 2.80 20.55
C PRO A 38 6.46 3.45 20.28
N ASP A 39 7.51 3.02 20.99
CA ASP A 39 8.86 3.56 20.87
C ASP A 39 9.66 2.89 19.74
N GLU A 40 9.28 1.67 19.33
CA GLU A 40 9.94 0.98 18.22
C GLU A 40 9.58 1.64 16.87
N PRO A 41 10.55 1.81 15.94
CA PRO A 41 10.26 2.38 14.62
C PRO A 41 9.26 1.52 13.85
N VAL A 42 8.18 2.14 13.39
CA VAL A 42 7.18 1.53 12.51
C VAL A 42 7.35 2.05 11.09
N LEU A 43 7.51 1.13 10.14
CA LEU A 43 7.62 1.42 8.72
C LEU A 43 6.29 1.22 8.02
N THR A 44 6.00 2.06 7.03
CA THR A 44 4.83 1.92 6.17
C THR A 44 5.24 1.94 4.70
N ALA A 45 4.66 1.04 3.90
CA ALA A 45 4.80 0.99 2.45
C ALA A 45 3.56 0.34 1.83
N GLY A 46 3.38 0.49 0.54
CA GLY A 46 2.29 -0.20 -0.16
C GLY A 46 1.57 0.67 -1.18
N SER A 47 0.28 0.37 -1.38
CA SER A 47 -0.61 1.11 -2.27
C SER A 47 -0.96 2.50 -1.72
N CYS A 48 -1.67 3.31 -2.52
CA CYS A 48 -2.07 4.67 -2.14
C CYS A 48 -2.80 4.75 -0.79
N PHE A 49 -3.54 3.73 -0.37
CA PHE A 49 -4.19 3.69 0.95
C PHE A 49 -3.19 3.69 2.12
N ALA A 50 -1.98 3.14 1.94
CA ALA A 50 -0.95 3.11 2.98
C ALA A 50 -0.49 4.49 3.45
N ARG A 51 -0.67 5.54 2.66
CA ARG A 51 -0.31 6.92 3.01
C ARG A 51 -1.03 7.47 4.24
N HIS A 52 -2.20 6.91 4.56
CA HIS A 52 -2.98 7.32 5.74
C HIS A 52 -2.40 6.78 7.05
N LEU A 53 -1.59 5.72 6.98
CA LEU A 53 -1.04 5.07 8.17
C LEU A 53 0.01 5.94 8.88
N GLY A 54 0.97 6.51 8.16
CA GLY A 54 2.04 7.31 8.75
C GLY A 54 1.53 8.47 9.62
N PRO A 55 0.71 9.38 9.08
CA PRO A 55 0.10 10.46 9.86
C PRO A 55 -0.74 9.97 11.03
N ALA A 56 -1.50 8.87 10.86
CA ALA A 56 -2.32 8.30 11.92
C ALA A 56 -1.47 7.72 13.07
N LEU A 57 -0.36 7.03 12.74
CA LEU A 57 0.60 6.52 13.73
C LEU A 57 1.23 7.66 14.54
N LEU A 58 1.66 8.74 13.88
CA LEU A 58 2.20 9.92 14.56
C LEU A 58 1.19 10.57 15.49
N LEU A 59 -0.06 10.72 15.06
CA LEU A 59 -1.14 11.29 15.88
C LEU A 59 -1.45 10.42 17.11
N ASP A 60 -1.31 9.10 17.00
CA ASP A 60 -1.48 8.18 18.12
C ASP A 60 -0.26 8.13 19.06
N GLY A 61 0.84 8.81 18.70
CA GLY A 61 2.07 8.86 19.48
C GLY A 61 3.01 7.67 19.23
N MET A 62 2.81 6.93 18.15
CA MET A 62 3.71 5.87 17.72
C MET A 62 4.89 6.43 16.91
N ASN A 63 6.01 5.72 16.94
CA ASN A 63 7.23 6.10 16.23
C ASN A 63 7.17 5.69 14.74
N TRP A 64 6.37 6.42 13.95
CA TRP A 64 6.44 6.26 12.49
C TRP A 64 7.77 6.79 11.97
N TYR A 65 8.52 5.94 11.28
CA TYR A 65 9.86 6.27 10.83
C TYR A 65 9.90 6.60 9.33
N GLU A 66 10.19 7.86 9.00
CA GLU A 66 10.45 8.33 7.64
C GLU A 66 11.95 8.24 7.35
N ALA A 67 12.36 7.22 6.59
CA ALA A 67 13.76 6.93 6.30
C ALA A 67 14.40 7.90 5.28
N GLU A 68 13.58 8.58 4.49
CA GLU A 68 14.01 9.62 3.54
C GLU A 68 13.23 10.92 3.80
N PRO A 69 13.54 11.66 4.88
CA PRO A 69 12.86 12.90 5.20
C PRO A 69 13.13 13.98 4.15
N ALA A 70 12.17 14.87 3.98
CA ALA A 70 12.30 15.99 3.06
C ALA A 70 13.48 16.90 3.44
N PRO A 71 14.31 17.34 2.49
CA PRO A 71 15.33 18.33 2.77
C PRO A 71 14.69 19.64 3.26
N PRO A 72 15.39 20.40 4.12
CA PRO A 72 14.89 21.68 4.61
C PRO A 72 14.63 22.66 3.47
N GLY A 73 13.60 23.48 3.61
CA GLY A 73 13.28 24.56 2.66
C GLY A 73 12.23 24.21 1.60
N LEU A 74 11.78 22.95 1.48
CA LEU A 74 10.65 22.62 0.62
C LEU A 74 9.32 23.06 1.23
N THR A 75 8.44 23.63 0.42
CA THR A 75 7.05 23.87 0.76
C THR A 75 6.29 22.55 0.95
N ALA A 76 5.08 22.59 1.55
CA ALA A 76 4.23 21.41 1.70
C ALA A 76 3.91 20.78 0.34
N ASP A 77 3.53 21.61 -0.64
CA ASP A 77 3.20 21.15 -2.00
C ASP A 77 4.40 20.52 -2.72
N GLU A 78 5.59 21.10 -2.55
CA GLU A 78 6.82 20.51 -3.12
C GLU A 78 7.19 19.17 -2.47
N ARG A 79 7.01 19.03 -1.14
CA ARG A 79 7.20 17.76 -0.45
C ARG A 79 6.24 16.71 -0.99
N GLU A 80 4.99 17.07 -1.09
CA GLU A 80 3.94 16.19 -1.58
C GLU A 80 4.19 15.78 -3.03
N ALA A 81 4.46 16.72 -3.94
CA ALA A 81 4.77 16.44 -5.35
C ALA A 81 5.97 15.51 -5.53
N ARG A 82 6.96 15.60 -4.64
CA ARG A 82 8.15 14.75 -4.66
C ARG A 82 8.01 13.47 -3.82
N GLY A 83 6.84 13.20 -3.25
CA GLY A 83 6.51 11.97 -2.51
C GLY A 83 7.14 11.86 -1.12
N TYR A 84 7.55 12.96 -0.49
CA TYR A 84 8.00 12.96 0.90
C TYR A 84 6.81 12.85 1.87
N GLY A 85 7.01 12.17 2.99
CA GLY A 85 6.01 12.05 4.04
C GLY A 85 4.81 11.15 3.70
N ARG A 86 4.85 10.42 2.57
CA ARG A 86 3.78 9.49 2.18
C ARG A 86 3.96 8.09 2.75
N PHE A 87 5.18 7.61 2.66
CA PHE A 87 5.61 6.28 3.11
C PHE A 87 6.94 6.43 3.83
N SER A 88 7.36 5.38 4.49
CA SER A 88 8.70 5.36 5.12
C SER A 88 9.83 5.46 4.11
N PHE A 89 9.59 5.10 2.84
CA PHE A 89 10.57 5.13 1.76
C PHE A 89 10.04 5.91 0.55
N ARG A 90 10.91 6.52 -0.22
CA ARG A 90 10.54 7.20 -1.48
C ARG A 90 10.52 6.22 -2.66
N THR A 91 9.83 5.09 -2.49
CA THR A 91 9.62 4.11 -3.56
C THR A 91 8.47 4.48 -4.50
N GLY A 92 7.65 5.47 -4.13
CA GLY A 92 6.31 5.62 -4.70
C GLY A 92 5.40 4.51 -4.19
N ASN A 93 4.26 4.33 -4.87
CA ASN A 93 3.35 3.26 -4.52
C ASN A 93 3.96 1.89 -4.84
N ILE A 94 3.84 0.96 -3.91
CA ILE A 94 4.17 -0.46 -4.10
C ILE A 94 2.86 -1.23 -4.10
N TYR A 95 2.30 -1.49 -5.29
CA TYR A 95 0.97 -2.10 -5.39
C TYR A 95 0.97 -3.61 -5.19
N THR A 96 2.04 -4.30 -5.56
CA THR A 96 2.07 -5.77 -5.62
C THR A 96 3.15 -6.38 -4.74
N ALA A 97 2.95 -7.63 -4.35
CA ALA A 97 3.95 -8.43 -3.65
C ALA A 97 5.25 -8.58 -4.46
N ALA A 98 5.14 -8.74 -5.78
CA ALA A 98 6.29 -8.82 -6.68
C ALA A 98 7.14 -7.54 -6.64
N THR A 99 6.50 -6.35 -6.64
CA THR A 99 7.21 -5.07 -6.53
C THR A 99 7.87 -4.91 -5.15
N LEU A 100 7.22 -5.32 -4.06
CA LEU A 100 7.83 -5.31 -2.73
C LEU A 100 9.07 -6.21 -2.69
N ARG A 101 8.94 -7.46 -3.18
CA ARG A 101 10.05 -8.40 -3.27
C ARG A 101 11.21 -7.82 -4.09
N GLN A 102 10.91 -7.16 -5.21
CA GLN A 102 11.90 -6.51 -6.06
C GLN A 102 12.67 -5.41 -5.32
N TRP A 103 11.99 -4.47 -4.65
CA TRP A 103 12.65 -3.40 -3.88
C TRP A 103 13.51 -3.94 -2.75
N LEU A 104 13.03 -4.94 -2.02
CA LEU A 104 13.81 -5.59 -0.95
C LEU A 104 14.98 -6.39 -1.53
N GLY A 105 14.79 -7.10 -2.65
CA GLY A 105 15.85 -7.80 -3.35
C GLY A 105 16.99 -6.88 -3.78
N TRP A 106 16.66 -5.71 -4.32
CA TRP A 106 17.65 -4.69 -4.67
C TRP A 106 18.30 -4.05 -3.43
N ALA A 107 17.51 -3.78 -2.39
CA ALA A 107 18.03 -3.18 -1.17
C ALA A 107 19.02 -4.11 -0.45
N PHE A 108 18.78 -5.42 -0.43
CA PHE A 108 19.61 -6.40 0.23
C PHE A 108 20.53 -7.19 -0.72
N GLU A 109 20.74 -6.65 -1.92
CA GLU A 109 21.75 -7.11 -2.88
C GLU A 109 21.55 -8.55 -3.40
N GLU A 110 20.32 -9.08 -3.35
CA GLU A 110 19.97 -10.34 -4.02
C GLU A 110 20.04 -10.20 -5.56
N SER A 111 19.78 -8.97 -6.05
CA SER A 111 19.91 -8.60 -7.45
C SER A 111 20.22 -7.10 -7.56
N ALA A 112 20.85 -6.68 -8.65
CA ALA A 112 21.05 -5.27 -8.94
C ALA A 112 19.83 -4.68 -9.67
N PRO A 113 19.41 -3.43 -9.36
CA PRO A 113 18.42 -2.76 -10.19
C PRO A 113 18.99 -2.53 -11.59
N PRO A 114 18.16 -2.66 -12.65
CA PRO A 114 18.61 -2.33 -14.01
C PRO A 114 19.08 -0.88 -14.13
N ASP A 115 20.00 -0.65 -15.04
CA ASP A 115 20.54 0.68 -15.34
C ASP A 115 19.58 1.54 -16.19
N GLU A 116 18.32 1.15 -16.25
CA GLU A 116 17.27 1.78 -17.03
C GLU A 116 16.85 3.12 -16.45
N VAL A 117 16.72 4.11 -17.33
CA VAL A 117 16.24 5.47 -17.06
C VAL A 117 15.40 5.91 -18.26
N TRP A 118 14.24 6.50 -18.02
CA TRP A 118 13.40 7.06 -19.09
C TRP A 118 13.74 8.53 -19.32
N GLU A 119 13.82 8.91 -20.60
CA GLU A 119 14.04 10.30 -21.02
C GLU A 119 12.75 10.84 -21.67
N GLU A 120 12.33 12.01 -21.18
CA GLU A 120 11.23 12.79 -21.76
C GLU A 120 11.58 14.28 -21.70
N ASP A 121 11.46 14.98 -22.80
CA ASP A 121 11.70 16.43 -22.93
C ASP A 121 13.04 16.88 -22.31
N GLY A 122 14.09 16.08 -22.50
CA GLY A 122 15.44 16.36 -21.96
C GLY A 122 15.56 16.22 -20.44
N ARG A 123 14.57 15.57 -19.80
CA ARG A 123 14.60 15.23 -18.37
C ARG A 123 14.57 13.73 -18.19
N PHE A 124 15.06 13.26 -17.04
CA PHE A 124 15.28 11.84 -16.77
C PHE A 124 14.44 11.36 -15.59
N HIS A 125 13.76 10.24 -15.76
CA HIS A 125 12.79 9.67 -14.80
C HIS A 125 13.14 8.24 -14.43
N ASP A 126 12.78 7.86 -13.21
CA ASP A 126 12.98 6.49 -12.71
C ASP A 126 11.81 5.59 -13.14
N PRO A 127 12.05 4.54 -13.94
CA PRO A 127 11.02 3.60 -14.39
C PRO A 127 10.24 2.92 -13.26
N TYR A 128 10.87 2.78 -12.10
CA TYR A 128 10.31 2.05 -10.95
C TYR A 128 9.55 2.93 -9.95
N ARG A 129 9.54 4.25 -10.19
CA ARG A 129 8.78 5.27 -9.45
C ARG A 129 8.45 6.47 -10.33
N PRO A 130 7.72 6.25 -11.43
CA PRO A 130 7.57 7.22 -12.51
C PRO A 130 6.81 8.49 -12.12
N SER A 131 6.02 8.45 -11.05
CA SER A 131 5.28 9.60 -10.52
C SER A 131 6.10 10.48 -9.56
N LEU A 132 7.25 9.99 -9.08
CA LEU A 132 8.11 10.79 -8.22
C LEU A 132 8.97 11.77 -9.05
N GLU A 133 9.28 12.93 -8.46
CA GLU A 133 10.02 13.99 -9.11
C GLU A 133 9.38 14.41 -10.45
N PRO A 134 8.19 15.05 -10.42
CA PRO A 134 7.43 15.36 -11.64
C PRO A 134 8.19 16.19 -12.67
N GLY A 135 9.15 17.01 -12.24
CA GLY A 135 10.07 17.75 -13.10
C GLY A 135 11.25 16.91 -13.64
N GLY A 136 11.36 15.64 -13.27
CA GLY A 136 12.47 14.77 -13.64
C GLY A 136 13.82 15.23 -13.11
N HIS A 137 14.86 14.45 -13.39
CA HIS A 137 16.24 14.75 -13.03
C HIS A 137 16.99 15.36 -14.21
N ALA A 138 18.10 16.06 -13.91
CA ALA A 138 18.93 16.71 -14.94
C ALA A 138 19.78 15.71 -15.74
N THR A 139 20.10 14.55 -15.16
CA THR A 139 20.96 13.55 -15.78
C THR A 139 20.52 12.13 -15.42
N PRO A 140 20.85 11.12 -16.25
CA PRO A 140 20.64 9.72 -15.90
C PRO A 140 21.32 9.30 -14.59
N GLY A 141 22.52 9.85 -14.34
CA GLY A 141 23.26 9.62 -13.09
C GLY A 141 22.47 10.04 -11.86
N ALA A 142 21.83 11.22 -11.91
CA ALA A 142 21.02 11.72 -10.79
C ALA A 142 19.80 10.82 -10.47
N VAL A 143 19.21 10.15 -11.47
CA VAL A 143 18.16 9.16 -11.28
C VAL A 143 18.70 7.94 -10.51
N ARG A 144 19.85 7.41 -10.96
CA ARG A 144 20.50 6.25 -10.32
C ARG A 144 20.92 6.57 -8.88
N ASP A 145 21.52 7.73 -8.65
CA ASP A 145 21.90 8.20 -7.31
C ASP A 145 20.69 8.34 -6.39
N ALA A 146 19.57 8.85 -6.91
CA ALA A 146 18.33 8.95 -6.16
C ALA A 146 17.78 7.55 -5.81
N ARG A 147 17.83 6.59 -6.74
CA ARG A 147 17.45 5.19 -6.48
C ARG A 147 18.33 4.55 -5.43
N GLN A 148 19.65 4.74 -5.53
CA GLN A 148 20.61 4.20 -4.55
C GLN A 148 20.39 4.77 -3.13
N ARG A 149 20.03 6.05 -3.00
CA ARG A 149 19.65 6.63 -1.70
C ARG A 149 18.43 5.93 -1.11
N THR A 150 17.40 5.69 -1.91
CA THR A 150 16.21 4.95 -1.46
C THR A 150 16.56 3.52 -1.04
N LEU A 151 17.40 2.81 -1.80
CA LEU A 151 17.83 1.46 -1.43
C LEU A 151 18.63 1.45 -0.12
N ALA A 152 19.49 2.43 0.09
CA ALA A 152 20.21 2.59 1.36
C ALA A 152 19.27 2.90 2.54
N ALA A 153 18.26 3.75 2.31
CA ALA A 153 17.23 4.06 3.31
C ALA A 153 16.43 2.82 3.68
N ILE A 154 16.02 1.98 2.72
CA ILE A 154 15.34 0.70 2.97
C ILE A 154 16.21 -0.21 3.82
N ARG A 155 17.49 -0.40 3.46
CA ARG A 155 18.43 -1.23 4.24
C ARG A 155 18.49 -0.78 5.70
N THR A 156 18.77 0.50 5.91
CA THR A 156 18.92 1.06 7.27
C THR A 156 17.64 0.90 8.08
N ALA A 157 16.50 1.30 7.51
CA ALA A 157 15.22 1.28 8.21
C ALA A 157 14.76 -0.14 8.56
N VAL A 158 14.78 -1.06 7.59
CA VAL A 158 14.36 -2.45 7.81
C VAL A 158 15.26 -3.15 8.84
N SER A 159 16.57 -2.85 8.85
CA SER A 159 17.51 -3.44 9.81
C SER A 159 17.26 -3.02 11.26
N SER A 160 16.53 -1.94 11.52
CA SER A 160 16.32 -1.38 12.86
C SER A 160 14.85 -1.27 13.29
N ALA A 161 13.90 -1.51 12.38
CA ALA A 161 12.48 -1.36 12.68
C ALA A 161 11.92 -2.49 13.53
N GLY A 162 10.90 -2.15 14.35
CA GLY A 162 10.09 -3.14 15.07
C GLY A 162 9.00 -3.76 14.20
N CYS A 163 8.42 -2.96 13.29
CA CYS A 163 7.35 -3.42 12.41
C CYS A 163 7.40 -2.77 11.03
N LEU A 164 7.05 -3.56 10.00
CA LEU A 164 6.71 -3.06 8.66
C LEU A 164 5.22 -3.33 8.40
N ILE A 165 4.44 -2.26 8.20
CA ILE A 165 3.04 -2.34 7.76
C ILE A 165 3.03 -2.21 6.25
N PHE A 166 2.56 -3.25 5.56
CA PHE A 166 2.50 -3.27 4.11
C PHE A 166 1.08 -3.42 3.59
N THR A 167 0.64 -2.44 2.78
CA THR A 167 -0.69 -2.42 2.18
C THR A 167 -0.65 -2.96 0.75
N LEU A 168 -1.15 -4.17 0.55
CA LEU A 168 -1.31 -4.81 -0.76
C LEU A 168 -2.37 -4.08 -1.58
N GLY A 169 -2.05 -3.72 -2.81
CA GLY A 169 -2.94 -2.95 -3.69
C GLY A 169 -3.69 -3.80 -4.70
N LEU A 170 -2.98 -4.50 -5.55
CA LEU A 170 -3.53 -5.24 -6.70
C LEU A 170 -2.62 -6.41 -7.10
N THR A 171 -3.10 -7.22 -8.07
CA THR A 171 -2.38 -8.39 -8.61
C THR A 171 -1.81 -8.14 -10.01
N GLU A 172 -2.25 -7.08 -10.68
CA GLU A 172 -1.86 -6.76 -12.04
C GLU A 172 -0.53 -6.02 -12.07
N THR A 173 0.37 -6.44 -12.97
CA THR A 173 1.69 -5.84 -13.17
C THR A 173 2.10 -5.88 -14.63
N TRP A 174 3.14 -5.13 -14.95
CA TRP A 174 3.82 -5.17 -16.24
C TRP A 174 5.27 -5.60 -16.03
N THR A 175 5.65 -6.71 -16.63
CA THR A 175 7.00 -7.27 -16.50
C THR A 175 7.80 -6.97 -17.77
N ASP A 176 8.99 -6.45 -17.59
CA ASP A 176 9.98 -6.35 -18.65
C ASP A 176 10.62 -7.72 -18.90
N THR A 177 10.45 -8.28 -20.08
CA THR A 177 10.98 -9.62 -20.45
C THR A 177 12.48 -9.65 -20.60
N VAL A 178 13.15 -8.52 -20.77
CA VAL A 178 14.61 -8.44 -20.95
C VAL A 178 15.31 -8.43 -19.58
N SER A 179 14.85 -7.58 -18.67
CA SER A 179 15.43 -7.47 -17.33
C SER A 179 14.78 -8.37 -16.28
N GLY A 180 13.58 -8.88 -16.55
CA GLY A 180 12.75 -9.61 -15.59
C GLY A 180 12.14 -8.71 -14.50
N THR A 181 12.28 -7.40 -14.60
CA THR A 181 11.78 -6.46 -13.58
C THR A 181 10.30 -6.16 -13.75
N VAL A 182 9.68 -5.77 -12.64
CA VAL A 182 8.27 -5.43 -12.57
C VAL A 182 8.13 -3.91 -12.48
N HIS A 183 7.33 -3.33 -13.38
CA HIS A 183 6.96 -1.93 -13.33
C HIS A 183 5.73 -1.71 -12.44
N PRO A 184 5.67 -0.60 -11.66
CA PRO A 184 4.53 -0.30 -10.79
C PRO A 184 3.25 0.02 -11.57
N VAL A 185 3.38 0.52 -12.80
CA VAL A 185 2.31 0.83 -13.75
C VAL A 185 2.74 0.43 -15.17
N CYS A 186 1.78 0.40 -16.11
CA CYS A 186 2.10 0.16 -17.51
C CYS A 186 3.03 1.26 -18.04
N PRO A 187 4.23 0.93 -18.57
CA PRO A 187 5.08 1.92 -19.22
C PRO A 187 4.32 2.68 -20.32
N GLY A 188 4.51 3.99 -20.39
CA GLY A 188 3.78 4.86 -21.32
C GLY A 188 2.47 5.43 -20.79
N THR A 189 1.99 5.02 -19.61
CA THR A 189 0.77 5.63 -19.01
C THR A 189 1.10 6.87 -18.19
N VAL A 190 2.02 6.79 -17.27
CA VAL A 190 2.51 7.94 -16.49
C VAL A 190 3.70 8.57 -17.19
N ARG A 191 4.68 7.73 -17.57
CA ARG A 191 5.92 8.11 -18.26
C ARG A 191 6.47 6.94 -19.06
N GLY A 192 7.49 7.23 -19.87
CA GLY A 192 8.16 6.27 -20.73
C GLY A 192 7.33 5.90 -21.96
N SER A 193 7.61 4.76 -22.53
CA SER A 193 6.89 4.25 -23.71
C SER A 193 6.62 2.76 -23.58
N PHE A 194 5.43 2.34 -24.06
CA PHE A 194 5.06 0.93 -24.11
C PHE A 194 5.68 0.25 -25.32
N ASP A 195 6.31 -0.90 -25.09
CA ASP A 195 6.82 -1.79 -26.11
C ASP A 195 6.19 -3.18 -25.93
N ALA A 196 5.31 -3.57 -26.84
CA ALA A 196 4.62 -4.87 -26.79
C ALA A 196 5.56 -6.08 -26.93
N GLY A 197 6.76 -5.91 -27.48
CA GLY A 197 7.78 -6.97 -27.57
C GLY A 197 8.54 -7.17 -26.26
N ARG A 198 8.44 -6.22 -25.35
CA ARG A 198 9.22 -6.18 -24.10
C ARG A 198 8.34 -6.19 -22.84
N HIS A 199 7.26 -5.43 -22.84
CA HIS A 199 6.41 -5.28 -21.66
C HIS A 199 5.22 -6.23 -21.70
N VAL A 200 5.21 -7.20 -20.80
CA VAL A 200 4.18 -8.25 -20.72
C VAL A 200 3.30 -8.03 -19.51
N PHE A 201 2.00 -8.02 -19.73
CA PHE A 201 1.00 -8.01 -18.68
C PHE A 201 1.01 -9.31 -17.87
N ARG A 202 0.90 -9.19 -16.57
CA ARG A 202 0.74 -10.29 -15.61
C ARG A 202 -0.36 -9.99 -14.63
N ASN A 203 -1.22 -10.98 -14.38
CA ASN A 203 -2.19 -10.96 -13.28
C ASN A 203 -1.87 -12.11 -12.34
N ALA A 204 -1.29 -11.81 -11.18
CA ALA A 204 -0.75 -12.81 -10.28
C ALA A 204 -1.84 -13.69 -9.66
N THR A 205 -1.56 -14.97 -9.56
CA THR A 205 -2.35 -15.97 -8.85
C THR A 205 -2.09 -15.90 -7.34
N VAL A 206 -2.94 -16.58 -6.55
CA VAL A 206 -2.73 -16.71 -5.08
C VAL A 206 -1.36 -17.30 -4.76
N ALA A 207 -0.95 -18.34 -5.50
CA ALA A 207 0.33 -19.01 -5.29
C ALA A 207 1.52 -18.07 -5.58
N GLU A 208 1.43 -17.25 -6.63
CA GLU A 208 2.47 -16.28 -6.97
C GLU A 208 2.55 -15.16 -5.93
N VAL A 209 1.43 -14.59 -5.52
CA VAL A 209 1.40 -13.56 -4.46
C VAL A 209 1.93 -14.10 -3.14
N HIS A 210 1.53 -15.31 -2.75
CA HIS A 210 2.00 -15.95 -1.52
C HIS A 210 3.52 -16.18 -1.56
N ARG A 211 4.04 -16.72 -2.67
CA ARG A 211 5.49 -16.91 -2.87
C ARG A 211 6.25 -15.59 -2.77
N ASP A 212 5.80 -14.55 -3.49
CA ASP A 212 6.47 -13.27 -3.53
C ASP A 212 6.46 -12.59 -2.14
N LEU A 213 5.36 -12.71 -1.38
CA LEU A 213 5.30 -12.25 0.01
C LEU A 213 6.24 -13.04 0.92
N THR A 214 6.28 -14.36 0.78
CA THR A 214 7.17 -15.23 1.58
C THR A 214 8.63 -14.84 1.35
N GLU A 215 9.03 -14.66 0.09
CA GLU A 215 10.39 -14.24 -0.27
C GLU A 215 10.69 -12.83 0.25
N ALA A 216 9.76 -11.88 0.11
CA ALA A 216 9.91 -10.51 0.63
C ALA A 216 10.10 -10.48 2.15
N VAL A 217 9.28 -11.22 2.88
CA VAL A 217 9.38 -11.37 4.35
C VAL A 217 10.71 -12.02 4.74
N ALA A 218 11.12 -13.07 4.04
CA ALA A 218 12.39 -13.74 4.29
C ALA A 218 13.60 -12.82 4.07
N LEU A 219 13.58 -11.99 3.00
CA LEU A 219 14.59 -10.96 2.72
C LEU A 219 14.70 -9.97 3.89
N ALA A 220 13.58 -9.38 4.28
CA ALA A 220 13.56 -8.40 5.37
C ALA A 220 14.02 -9.00 6.69
N ARG A 221 13.59 -10.23 7.01
CA ARG A 221 13.93 -10.90 8.25
C ARG A 221 15.33 -11.47 8.32
N ARG A 222 16.00 -11.72 7.18
CA ARG A 222 17.44 -12.01 7.18
C ARG A 222 18.25 -10.81 7.68
N ALA A 223 17.81 -9.58 7.34
CA ALA A 223 18.45 -8.35 7.83
C ALA A 223 18.05 -8.00 9.27
N ASN A 224 16.82 -8.32 9.66
CA ASN A 224 16.29 -8.05 11.00
C ASN A 224 15.39 -9.20 11.48
N PRO A 225 15.94 -10.20 12.18
CA PRO A 225 15.17 -11.34 12.69
C PRO A 225 14.04 -10.97 13.67
N ALA A 226 14.07 -9.79 14.27
CA ALA A 226 13.04 -9.30 15.20
C ALA A 226 11.87 -8.61 14.48
N LEU A 227 12.02 -8.24 13.19
CA LEU A 227 11.01 -7.49 12.44
C LEU A 227 9.67 -8.23 12.40
N LYS A 228 8.61 -7.53 12.81
CA LYS A 228 7.22 -7.95 12.66
C LYS A 228 6.67 -7.41 11.34
N ILE A 229 5.82 -8.16 10.69
CA ILE A 229 5.18 -7.75 9.43
C ILE A 229 3.67 -7.71 9.62
N LEU A 230 3.07 -6.56 9.41
CA LEU A 230 1.63 -6.41 9.40
C LEU A 230 1.14 -6.18 7.98
N LEU A 231 0.42 -7.16 7.46
CA LEU A 231 -0.17 -7.08 6.12
C LEU A 231 -1.59 -6.51 6.20
N THR A 232 -1.98 -5.76 5.20
CA THR A 232 -3.37 -5.36 4.99
C THR A 232 -3.65 -5.26 3.49
N VAL A 233 -4.92 -5.31 3.09
CA VAL A 233 -5.33 -5.16 1.68
C VAL A 233 -6.04 -3.83 1.50
N SER A 234 -5.60 -3.06 0.52
CA SER A 234 -6.22 -1.80 0.16
C SER A 234 -7.68 -1.98 -0.25
N PRO A 235 -8.60 -1.20 0.31
CA PRO A 235 -10.00 -1.21 -0.10
C PRO A 235 -10.25 -0.52 -1.45
N VAL A 236 -9.26 0.24 -1.97
CA VAL A 236 -9.39 0.98 -3.23
C VAL A 236 -9.47 0.01 -4.41
N PRO A 237 -10.56 0.05 -5.24
CA PRO A 237 -10.68 -0.77 -6.44
C PRO A 237 -9.62 -0.44 -7.50
N LEU A 238 -9.44 -1.34 -8.47
CA LEU A 238 -8.66 -1.04 -9.67
C LEU A 238 -9.33 0.09 -10.46
N THR A 239 -8.54 1.01 -10.98
CA THR A 239 -9.03 2.05 -11.89
C THR A 239 -9.41 1.45 -13.24
N ALA A 240 -8.55 0.56 -13.74
CA ALA A 240 -8.74 -0.18 -14.98
C ALA A 240 -8.13 -1.57 -14.85
N THR A 241 -8.44 -2.46 -15.79
CA THR A 241 -7.86 -3.80 -15.88
C THR A 241 -7.42 -4.10 -17.30
N ALA A 242 -6.25 -4.69 -17.45
CA ALA A 242 -5.76 -5.18 -18.74
C ALA A 242 -6.17 -6.64 -19.02
N THR A 243 -6.98 -7.26 -18.15
CA THR A 243 -7.46 -8.65 -18.33
C THR A 243 -8.55 -8.79 -19.40
N GLY A 244 -9.15 -7.69 -19.85
CA GLY A 244 -10.35 -7.70 -20.69
C GLY A 244 -11.65 -7.99 -19.94
N ALA A 245 -11.59 -8.27 -18.62
CA ALA A 245 -12.78 -8.47 -17.80
C ALA A 245 -13.43 -7.13 -17.40
N HIS A 246 -14.64 -7.18 -16.87
CA HIS A 246 -15.26 -6.00 -16.26
C HIS A 246 -14.45 -5.59 -15.00
N ALA A 247 -14.19 -4.29 -14.83
CA ALA A 247 -13.33 -3.78 -13.74
C ALA A 247 -13.79 -4.23 -12.34
N LEU A 248 -15.10 -4.31 -12.07
CA LEU A 248 -15.62 -4.84 -10.81
C LEU A 248 -15.24 -6.31 -10.58
N VAL A 249 -15.29 -7.13 -11.64
CA VAL A 249 -14.94 -8.56 -11.57
C VAL A 249 -13.44 -8.72 -11.36
N ALA A 250 -12.62 -7.97 -12.08
CA ALA A 250 -11.17 -7.94 -11.94
C ALA A 250 -10.74 -7.46 -10.53
N THR A 251 -11.40 -6.42 -10.01
CA THR A 251 -11.20 -5.95 -8.63
C THR A 251 -11.50 -7.05 -7.62
N THR A 252 -12.64 -7.73 -7.74
CA THR A 252 -13.02 -8.82 -6.84
C THR A 252 -12.00 -9.95 -6.87
N TYR A 253 -11.55 -10.37 -8.07
CA TYR A 253 -10.49 -11.36 -8.20
C TYR A 253 -9.21 -10.90 -7.48
N SER A 254 -8.73 -9.70 -7.82
CA SER A 254 -7.48 -9.15 -7.27
C SER A 254 -7.52 -9.11 -5.74
N LYS A 255 -8.57 -8.52 -5.16
CA LYS A 255 -8.68 -8.40 -3.69
C LYS A 255 -8.83 -9.75 -3.01
N SER A 256 -9.55 -10.70 -3.61
CA SER A 256 -9.68 -12.07 -3.08
C SER A 256 -8.34 -12.80 -3.04
N VAL A 257 -7.54 -12.70 -4.11
CA VAL A 257 -6.18 -13.26 -4.20
C VAL A 257 -5.29 -12.68 -3.12
N LEU A 258 -5.25 -11.35 -2.99
CA LEU A 258 -4.41 -10.67 -2.00
C LEU A 258 -4.81 -11.04 -0.58
N ARG A 259 -6.12 -11.06 -0.30
CA ARG A 259 -6.66 -11.41 1.02
C ARG A 259 -6.35 -12.86 1.40
N ALA A 260 -6.52 -13.79 0.47
CA ALA A 260 -6.23 -15.20 0.70
C ALA A 260 -4.73 -15.42 0.97
N ALA A 261 -3.85 -14.85 0.13
CA ALA A 261 -2.41 -14.98 0.29
C ALA A 261 -1.91 -14.36 1.60
N ALA A 262 -2.36 -13.14 1.94
CA ALA A 262 -1.98 -12.48 3.19
C ALA A 262 -2.49 -13.25 4.42
N GLY A 263 -3.71 -13.78 4.38
CA GLY A 263 -4.27 -14.57 5.46
C GLY A 263 -3.57 -15.92 5.66
N GLN A 264 -3.18 -16.57 4.57
CA GLN A 264 -2.41 -17.80 4.63
C GLN A 264 -1.04 -17.54 5.26
N LEU A 265 -0.32 -16.52 4.82
CA LEU A 265 1.00 -16.19 5.35
C LEU A 265 0.95 -15.83 6.85
N ALA A 266 -0.09 -15.10 7.28
CA ALA A 266 -0.30 -14.80 8.70
C ALA A 266 -0.57 -16.04 9.56
N GLN A 267 -1.18 -17.10 9.00
CA GLN A 267 -1.35 -18.38 9.69
C GLN A 267 -0.06 -19.23 9.74
N GLU A 268 0.78 -19.12 8.72
CA GLU A 268 2.02 -19.90 8.62
C GLU A 268 3.18 -19.31 9.44
N LEU A 269 3.22 -17.98 9.62
CA LEU A 269 4.36 -17.27 10.17
C LEU A 269 3.95 -16.42 11.39
N GLY A 270 4.34 -16.83 12.60
CA GLY A 270 3.98 -16.14 13.86
C GLY A 270 4.50 -14.69 14.01
N HIS A 271 5.31 -14.22 13.07
CA HIS A 271 5.79 -12.83 12.99
C HIS A 271 5.10 -12.03 11.87
N VAL A 272 4.10 -12.62 11.25
CA VAL A 272 3.23 -11.97 10.25
C VAL A 272 1.82 -11.94 10.79
N ASP A 273 1.13 -10.80 10.66
CA ASP A 273 -0.28 -10.65 11.00
C ASP A 273 -1.02 -9.96 9.86
N TYR A 274 -2.35 -10.00 9.91
CA TYR A 274 -3.22 -9.37 8.92
C TYR A 274 -4.24 -8.44 9.59
N PHE A 275 -4.19 -7.15 9.24
CA PHE A 275 -5.19 -6.16 9.66
C PHE A 275 -6.30 -6.01 8.60
N PRO A 276 -7.59 -6.13 8.96
CA PRO A 276 -8.70 -6.25 8.01
C PRO A 276 -9.22 -4.89 7.49
N SER A 277 -8.36 -3.99 6.99
CA SER A 277 -8.82 -2.70 6.45
C SER A 277 -9.76 -2.86 5.25
N TYR A 278 -9.53 -3.89 4.44
CA TYR A 278 -10.37 -4.22 3.30
C TYR A 278 -11.79 -4.58 3.73
N GLU A 279 -11.92 -5.48 4.69
CA GLU A 279 -13.20 -5.94 5.22
C GLU A 279 -13.97 -4.82 5.93
N ILE A 280 -13.26 -3.93 6.62
CA ILE A 280 -13.85 -2.78 7.33
C ILE A 280 -14.50 -1.80 6.33
N ILE A 281 -13.87 -1.55 5.20
CA ILE A 281 -14.38 -0.59 4.21
C ILE A 281 -15.40 -1.23 3.25
N THR A 282 -15.12 -2.45 2.77
CA THR A 282 -15.89 -3.08 1.68
C THR A 282 -16.97 -4.03 2.17
N GLY A 283 -16.96 -4.39 3.46
CA GLY A 283 -17.91 -5.33 4.02
C GLY A 283 -19.36 -4.90 3.78
N HIS A 284 -20.21 -5.80 3.28
CA HIS A 284 -21.60 -5.50 2.94
C HIS A 284 -22.45 -4.89 4.09
N PRO A 285 -22.16 -5.14 5.39
CA PRO A 285 -22.89 -4.47 6.46
C PRO A 285 -22.73 -2.95 6.46
N PHE A 286 -21.64 -2.44 5.89
CA PHE A 286 -21.35 -1.01 5.80
C PHE A 286 -21.95 -0.35 4.55
N GLN A 287 -22.52 -1.10 3.63
CA GLN A 287 -23.30 -0.61 2.47
C GLN A 287 -22.59 0.42 1.58
N GLY A 288 -21.26 0.40 1.54
CA GLY A 288 -20.47 1.37 0.78
C GLY A 288 -20.40 2.77 1.37
N ALA A 289 -20.81 2.96 2.64
CA ALA A 289 -20.87 4.27 3.30
C ALA A 289 -19.50 4.95 3.46
N PHE A 290 -18.41 4.21 3.29
CA PHE A 290 -17.05 4.69 3.47
C PHE A 290 -16.36 5.10 2.15
N TYR A 291 -17.13 5.16 1.05
CA TYR A 291 -16.62 5.62 -0.24
C TYR A 291 -17.18 6.99 -0.60
N GLU A 292 -16.37 7.78 -1.31
CA GLU A 292 -16.79 8.97 -1.99
C GLU A 292 -17.81 8.65 -3.13
N PRO A 293 -18.50 9.64 -3.71
CA PRO A 293 -19.49 9.42 -4.78
C PRO A 293 -18.96 8.64 -5.99
N ASN A 294 -17.64 8.69 -6.27
CA ASN A 294 -16.99 7.90 -7.32
C ASN A 294 -16.91 6.40 -7.00
N ARG A 295 -17.31 5.97 -5.79
CA ARG A 295 -17.31 4.57 -5.30
C ARG A 295 -15.94 3.89 -5.35
N ARG A 296 -14.88 4.68 -5.38
CA ARG A 296 -13.50 4.21 -5.44
C ARG A 296 -12.64 4.81 -4.32
N THR A 297 -12.66 6.11 -4.17
CA THR A 297 -11.94 6.84 -3.13
C THR A 297 -12.55 6.56 -1.78
N VAL A 298 -11.73 6.21 -0.80
CA VAL A 298 -12.17 6.02 0.60
C VAL A 298 -12.33 7.39 1.23
N SER A 299 -13.49 7.67 1.81
CA SER A 299 -13.76 8.93 2.47
C SER A 299 -12.90 9.13 3.74
N GLU A 300 -12.75 10.37 4.18
CA GLU A 300 -12.06 10.67 5.45
C GLU A 300 -12.71 9.94 6.63
N ASP A 301 -14.05 9.86 6.67
CA ASP A 301 -14.78 9.10 7.68
C ASP A 301 -14.44 7.60 7.62
N GLY A 302 -14.24 7.04 6.41
CA GLY A 302 -13.81 5.66 6.21
C GLY A 302 -12.39 5.42 6.73
N VAL A 303 -11.45 6.33 6.42
CA VAL A 303 -10.09 6.27 6.96
C VAL A 303 -10.10 6.37 8.48
N ALA A 304 -10.84 7.33 9.05
CA ALA A 304 -10.95 7.49 10.50
C ALA A 304 -11.56 6.25 11.17
N PHE A 305 -12.54 5.61 10.52
CA PHE A 305 -13.16 4.39 11.02
C PHE A 305 -12.16 3.22 11.06
N VAL A 306 -11.36 3.02 10.00
CA VAL A 306 -10.30 2.00 9.94
C VAL A 306 -9.25 2.26 11.04
N MET A 307 -8.75 3.50 11.16
CA MET A 307 -7.74 3.83 12.15
C MET A 307 -8.23 3.67 13.57
N ARG A 308 -9.51 3.97 13.84
CA ARG A 308 -10.12 3.70 15.14
C ARG A 308 -10.05 2.21 15.49
N HIS A 309 -10.45 1.31 14.58
CA HIS A 309 -10.36 -0.13 14.81
C HIS A 309 -8.92 -0.60 15.03
N PHE A 310 -7.98 -0.03 14.28
CA PHE A 310 -6.56 -0.34 14.40
C PHE A 310 -6.05 -0.02 15.82
N PHE A 311 -6.23 1.22 16.27
CA PHE A 311 -5.71 1.64 17.56
C PHE A 311 -6.49 1.09 18.77
N GLU A 312 -7.81 0.89 18.65
CA GLU A 312 -8.59 0.22 19.70
C GLU A 312 -8.12 -1.23 19.93
N ALA A 313 -7.73 -1.93 18.86
CA ALA A 313 -7.20 -3.27 18.99
C ALA A 313 -5.79 -3.30 19.60
N LEU A 314 -4.95 -2.31 19.31
CA LEU A 314 -3.58 -2.23 19.84
C LEU A 314 -3.55 -1.80 21.32
N HIS A 315 -4.40 -0.87 21.73
CA HIS A 315 -4.28 -0.21 23.04
C HIS A 315 -5.46 -0.46 23.98
N GLY A 316 -6.53 -1.12 23.52
CA GLY A 316 -7.80 -1.20 24.23
C GLY A 316 -8.66 0.06 24.06
N ARG A 317 -9.96 -0.08 24.40
CA ARG A 317 -10.97 1.00 24.20
C ARG A 317 -10.87 2.12 25.24
N ASP A 318 -10.29 1.85 26.41
CA ASP A 318 -10.34 2.72 27.58
C ASP A 318 -9.13 3.67 27.69
N ARG A 319 -8.43 3.96 26.58
CA ARG A 319 -7.34 4.93 26.59
C ARG A 319 -7.90 6.37 26.75
N PRO A 320 -7.73 7.01 27.91
CA PRO A 320 -8.16 8.39 28.11
C PRO A 320 -7.34 9.32 27.18
N ASN A 321 -8.00 10.29 26.56
CA ASN A 321 -7.37 11.31 25.71
C ASN A 321 -6.88 10.86 24.32
N ARG A 322 -7.67 10.07 23.60
CA ARG A 322 -7.43 9.92 22.18
C ARG A 322 -7.70 11.26 21.48
N PRO A 323 -6.72 11.87 20.81
CA PRO A 323 -7.03 13.01 19.97
C PRO A 323 -8.03 12.55 18.91
N ASP A 324 -9.15 13.28 18.76
CA ASP A 324 -9.98 13.14 17.57
C ASP A 324 -9.04 13.31 16.37
N VAL A 325 -9.03 12.33 15.47
CA VAL A 325 -8.29 12.48 14.21
C VAL A 325 -8.80 13.76 13.58
N PRO A 326 -7.99 14.83 13.48
CA PRO A 326 -8.49 16.10 13.00
C PRO A 326 -9.10 15.88 11.62
N ARG A 327 -10.35 16.28 11.42
CA ARG A 327 -10.87 16.51 10.09
C ARG A 327 -10.00 17.61 9.50
N THR A 328 -8.97 17.22 8.79
CA THR A 328 -8.21 18.16 8.00
C THR A 328 -9.14 18.57 6.86
N ALA A 329 -9.80 19.71 7.05
CA ALA A 329 -10.49 20.39 5.98
C ALA A 329 -9.46 20.81 4.93
N ARG A 330 -9.01 19.84 4.12
CA ARG A 330 -8.36 20.11 2.85
C ARG A 330 -9.44 20.22 1.79
N PRO A 331 -9.36 21.23 0.90
CA PRO A 331 -10.25 21.28 -0.24
C PRO A 331 -10.10 19.97 -1.03
N ASP A 332 -11.20 19.52 -1.59
CA ASP A 332 -11.42 18.36 -2.43
C ASP A 332 -10.47 18.36 -3.66
N THR A 333 -9.18 18.20 -3.43
CA THR A 333 -8.16 17.98 -4.44
C THR A 333 -7.79 16.51 -4.39
N GLY A 334 -8.75 15.72 -4.84
CA GLY A 334 -8.59 14.43 -5.49
C GLY A 334 -7.56 13.48 -4.91
N GLU A 335 -7.97 12.56 -4.00
CA GLU A 335 -7.21 11.32 -3.75
C GLU A 335 -6.81 10.59 -5.05
N GLU A 336 -7.53 10.84 -6.13
CA GLU A 336 -7.23 10.32 -7.48
C GLU A 336 -5.85 10.75 -8.00
N GLN A 337 -5.35 11.94 -7.61
CA GLN A 337 -4.03 12.43 -8.05
C GLN A 337 -2.85 11.60 -7.50
N TRP A 338 -3.08 10.77 -6.49
CA TRP A 338 -2.02 10.03 -5.78
C TRP A 338 -1.94 8.55 -6.12
N CYS A 339 -2.92 8.04 -6.85
CA CYS A 339 -2.84 6.73 -7.43
C CYS A 339 -2.17 6.86 -8.80
N ASP A 340 -1.02 6.20 -9.01
CA ASP A 340 -0.34 6.20 -10.31
C ASP A 340 -1.25 5.65 -11.42
N ASP A 341 -2.19 4.77 -11.07
CA ASP A 341 -3.18 4.18 -11.98
C ASP A 341 -4.40 5.09 -12.25
N ALA A 342 -4.58 6.20 -11.52
CA ALA A 342 -5.66 7.16 -11.79
C ALA A 342 -5.56 7.76 -13.19
N VAL A 343 -4.36 7.87 -13.74
CA VAL A 343 -4.11 8.28 -15.12
C VAL A 343 -4.86 7.39 -16.14
N LEU A 344 -5.17 6.14 -15.78
CA LEU A 344 -5.87 5.20 -16.66
C LEU A 344 -7.32 5.62 -16.95
N ASP A 345 -7.97 6.38 -16.05
CA ASP A 345 -9.31 6.94 -16.31
C ASP A 345 -9.33 7.91 -17.49
N TYR A 346 -8.20 8.59 -17.73
CA TYR A 346 -8.04 9.48 -18.89
C TYR A 346 -8.28 8.75 -20.21
N TYR A 347 -7.83 7.51 -20.33
CA TYR A 347 -7.97 6.72 -21.57
C TYR A 347 -9.41 6.26 -21.84
N ASN A 348 -10.29 6.33 -20.83
CA ASN A 348 -11.70 5.97 -20.97
C ASN A 348 -12.56 7.08 -21.60
N HIS A 349 -12.14 8.33 -21.55
CA HIS A 349 -12.93 9.49 -22.00
C HIS A 349 -12.70 9.88 -23.47
N GLY A 350 -11.86 9.13 -24.20
CA GLY A 350 -11.44 9.52 -25.56
C GLY A 350 -10.55 10.77 -25.56
N PRO A 351 -10.06 11.22 -26.71
CA PRO A 351 -9.18 12.38 -26.77
C PRO A 351 -9.91 13.61 -26.24
N VAL A 352 -9.43 14.15 -25.12
CA VAL A 352 -9.88 15.46 -24.62
C VAL A 352 -9.48 16.48 -25.70
N PRO A 353 -10.42 17.29 -26.24
CA PRO A 353 -10.04 18.33 -27.15
C PRO A 353 -9.04 19.27 -26.46
N PRO A 354 -8.00 19.76 -27.17
CA PRO A 354 -7.02 20.65 -26.57
C PRO A 354 -7.74 21.84 -25.95
N ALA A 355 -7.35 22.19 -24.73
CA ALA A 355 -7.87 23.37 -24.05
C ALA A 355 -7.68 24.58 -24.96
N ARG A 356 -8.80 25.28 -25.29
CA ARG A 356 -8.79 26.51 -26.10
C ARG A 356 -8.27 27.67 -25.28
#